data_587be7f0c7bab99f6b00bb91f092ca2a
#
_entry.id   587be7f0c7bab99f6b00bb91f092ca2a
#
_cell.length_a   1.000
_cell.length_b   1.000
_cell.length_c   1.000
_cell.angle_alpha   90.00
_cell.angle_beta   90.00
_cell.angle_gamma   90.00
#
_symmetry.space_group_name_H-M   'P 1'
#
loop_
_entity.id
_entity.type
_entity.pdbx_description
1 polymer ?
#
loop_
_entity_poly.entity_id
_entity_poly.type
_entity_poly.pdbx_seq_one_letter_code
_entity_poly.pdbx_strand_id
1 'polypeptide(L)'
;MSVHFTQIGLDGFAHWTLKQSQEELEHAYKMIDYSIKRGGQVTIGVVNSVPTAWGEPLEIFQHIYEHEVHVSGLIDKIVDIASEEKDKATQDFLWGFVREQVEEEATAKNIVEKLKLYGEHHAVLMDHQLGKR
;
A
#
# COMPACT_ATOMS: atom_id res chain seq x y z
N MET A 1 -11.80 -0.79 -3.26
CA MET A 1 -11.82 -1.59 -2.01
C MET A 1 -12.66 -0.91 -0.92
N SER A 2 -12.35 0.31 -0.43
CA SER A 2 -13.11 0.95 0.67
C SER A 2 -14.61 1.02 0.42
N VAL A 3 -15.06 1.53 -0.74
CA VAL A 3 -16.48 1.57 -1.13
C VAL A 3 -17.13 0.19 -1.09
N HIS A 4 -16.44 -0.85 -1.55
CA HIS A 4 -16.93 -2.24 -1.50
C HIS A 4 -17.18 -2.69 -0.06
N PHE A 5 -16.20 -2.47 0.84
CA PHE A 5 -16.36 -2.84 2.25
C PHE A 5 -17.51 -2.10 2.94
N THR A 6 -17.69 -0.80 2.65
CA THR A 6 -18.86 -0.05 3.15
C THR A 6 -20.18 -0.66 2.66
N GLN A 7 -20.25 -1.07 1.38
CA GLN A 7 -21.49 -1.66 0.81
C GLN A 7 -21.86 -3.00 1.43
N ILE A 8 -20.88 -3.78 1.90
CA ILE A 8 -21.13 -5.07 2.58
C ILE A 8 -21.14 -4.96 4.12
N GLY A 9 -21.10 -3.75 4.67
CA GLY A 9 -21.24 -3.50 6.11
C GLY A 9 -19.98 -3.79 6.95
N LEU A 10 -18.80 -3.75 6.34
CA LEU A 10 -17.51 -3.91 6.99
C LEU A 10 -16.77 -2.55 7.10
N ASP A 11 -17.27 -1.71 8.00
CA ASP A 11 -16.83 -0.32 8.13
C ASP A 11 -15.38 -0.18 8.60
N GLY A 12 -14.87 -1.10 9.40
CA GLY A 12 -13.47 -1.13 9.83
C GLY A 12 -12.51 -1.44 8.68
N PHE A 13 -12.84 -2.40 7.84
CA PHE A 13 -12.09 -2.69 6.61
C PHE A 13 -12.16 -1.52 5.64
N ALA A 14 -13.34 -0.88 5.53
CA ALA A 14 -13.52 0.31 4.71
C ALA A 14 -12.63 1.46 5.19
N HIS A 15 -12.59 1.71 6.50
CA HIS A 15 -11.73 2.72 7.12
C HIS A 15 -10.25 2.44 6.87
N TRP A 16 -9.82 1.20 7.11
CA TRP A 16 -8.42 0.80 6.90
C TRP A 16 -7.97 1.02 5.45
N THR A 17 -8.76 0.54 4.48
CA THR A 17 -8.43 0.68 3.06
C THR A 17 -8.52 2.12 2.55
N LEU A 18 -9.37 2.95 3.16
CA LEU A 18 -9.39 4.38 2.87
C LEU A 18 -8.13 5.08 3.36
N LYS A 19 -7.68 4.76 4.59
CA LYS A 19 -6.43 5.27 5.15
C LYS A 19 -5.23 4.87 4.29
N GLN A 20 -5.15 3.60 3.89
CA GLN A 20 -4.11 3.13 2.99
C GLN A 20 -4.09 3.95 1.69
N SER A 21 -5.25 4.18 1.07
CA SER A 21 -5.35 4.99 -0.15
C SER A 21 -4.84 6.43 0.05
N GLN A 22 -5.03 7.03 1.22
CA GLN A 22 -4.52 8.36 1.53
C GLN A 22 -2.99 8.35 1.69
N GLU A 23 -2.45 7.34 2.37
CA GLU A 23 -1.00 7.16 2.56
C GLU A 23 -0.29 6.96 1.22
N GLU A 24 -0.85 6.13 0.32
CA GLU A 24 -0.31 5.94 -1.03
C GLU A 24 -0.29 7.23 -1.85
N LEU A 25 -1.31 8.06 -1.71
CA LEU A 25 -1.34 9.35 -2.38
C LEU A 25 -0.26 10.30 -1.84
N GLU A 26 -0.02 10.28 -0.53
CA GLU A 26 1.08 11.03 0.10
C GLU A 26 2.46 10.54 -0.39
N HIS A 27 2.66 9.23 -0.55
CA HIS A 27 3.87 8.64 -1.13
C HIS A 27 4.09 9.15 -2.56
N ALA A 28 3.04 9.15 -3.39
CA ALA A 28 3.11 9.67 -4.74
C ALA A 28 3.52 11.16 -4.75
N TYR A 29 2.94 11.98 -3.91
CA TYR A 29 3.30 13.41 -3.80
C TYR A 29 4.72 13.61 -3.30
N LYS A 30 5.20 12.82 -2.33
CA LYS A 30 6.60 12.87 -1.87
C LYS A 30 7.58 12.59 -3.02
N MET A 31 7.29 11.57 -3.84
CA MET A 31 8.13 11.21 -5.00
C MET A 31 8.11 12.28 -6.09
N ILE A 32 6.94 12.85 -6.39
CA ILE A 32 6.78 13.96 -7.35
C ILE A 32 7.60 15.17 -6.89
N ASP A 33 7.41 15.61 -5.65
CA ASP A 33 8.10 16.76 -5.08
C ASP A 33 9.62 16.57 -5.06
N TYR A 34 10.09 15.40 -4.66
CA TYR A 34 11.51 15.04 -4.70
C TYR A 34 12.06 15.14 -6.12
N SER A 35 11.38 14.54 -7.10
CA SER A 35 11.81 14.54 -8.49
C SER A 35 11.93 15.96 -9.05
N ILE A 36 10.95 16.84 -8.75
CA ILE A 36 10.98 18.26 -9.15
C ILE A 36 12.13 19.00 -8.48
N LYS A 37 12.36 18.81 -7.18
CA LYS A 37 13.47 19.40 -6.43
C LYS A 37 14.86 18.98 -6.98
N ARG A 38 14.94 17.79 -7.56
CA ARG A 38 16.14 17.29 -8.23
C ARG A 38 16.31 17.78 -9.67
N GLY A 39 15.38 18.61 -10.16
CA GLY A 39 15.41 19.17 -11.53
C GLY A 39 14.81 18.22 -12.58
N GLY A 40 14.13 17.15 -12.17
CA GLY A 40 13.44 16.23 -13.06
C GLY A 40 12.14 16.81 -13.60
N GLN A 41 11.69 16.29 -14.75
CA GLN A 41 10.35 16.55 -15.28
C GLN A 41 9.44 15.38 -14.91
N VAL A 42 8.30 15.70 -14.29
CA VAL A 42 7.28 14.71 -13.92
C VAL A 42 6.13 14.80 -14.92
N THR A 43 5.80 13.67 -15.53
CA THR A 43 4.62 13.53 -16.38
C THR A 43 3.62 12.58 -15.71
N ILE A 44 2.41 13.08 -15.45
CA ILE A 44 1.35 12.22 -14.92
C ILE A 44 0.59 11.64 -16.11
N GLY A 45 0.68 10.33 -16.25
CA GLY A 45 -0.01 9.57 -17.28
C GLY A 45 -1.45 9.22 -16.91
N VAL A 46 -2.06 8.40 -17.75
CA VAL A 46 -3.43 7.90 -17.53
C VAL A 46 -3.42 6.93 -16.33
N VAL A 47 -4.35 7.14 -15.40
CA VAL A 47 -4.66 6.16 -14.37
C VAL A 47 -5.64 5.13 -14.96
N ASN A 48 -5.25 3.87 -14.96
CA ASN A 48 -6.10 2.79 -15.48
C ASN A 48 -7.37 2.64 -14.63
N SER A 49 -8.43 2.09 -15.25
CA SER A 49 -9.67 1.80 -14.54
C SER A 49 -9.39 0.78 -13.40
N VAL A 50 -9.96 1.07 -12.24
CA VAL A 50 -9.91 0.13 -11.10
C VAL A 50 -10.89 -1.04 -11.33
N PRO A 51 -10.64 -2.21 -10.74
CA PRO A 51 -11.62 -3.31 -10.74
C PRO A 51 -12.95 -2.86 -10.14
N THR A 52 -14.05 -3.33 -10.72
CA THR A 52 -15.41 -3.02 -10.28
C THR A 52 -15.98 -4.08 -9.34
N ALA A 53 -15.37 -5.26 -9.28
CA ALA A 53 -15.73 -6.36 -8.39
C ALA A 53 -14.53 -6.77 -7.54
N TRP A 54 -14.78 -6.97 -6.27
CA TRP A 54 -13.81 -7.41 -5.27
C TRP A 54 -14.35 -8.69 -4.62
N GLY A 55 -13.48 -9.59 -4.24
CA GLY A 55 -13.85 -10.83 -3.55
C GLY A 55 -14.10 -10.64 -2.05
N GLU A 56 -13.94 -11.73 -1.32
CA GLU A 56 -14.04 -11.75 0.13
C GLU A 56 -12.87 -11.01 0.80
N PRO A 57 -12.99 -10.58 2.07
CA PRO A 57 -11.94 -9.84 2.77
C PRO A 57 -10.57 -10.49 2.70
N LEU A 58 -10.50 -11.81 2.80
CA LEU A 58 -9.23 -12.55 2.68
C LEU A 58 -8.59 -12.38 1.30
N GLU A 59 -9.35 -12.49 0.22
CA GLU A 59 -8.87 -12.34 -1.15
C GLU A 59 -8.37 -10.91 -1.39
N ILE A 60 -9.10 -9.91 -0.90
CA ILE A 60 -8.72 -8.50 -1.01
C ILE A 60 -7.40 -8.25 -0.29
N PHE A 61 -7.23 -8.75 0.95
CA PHE A 61 -6.00 -8.54 1.70
C PHE A 61 -4.82 -9.37 1.20
N GLN A 62 -5.05 -10.52 0.59
CA GLN A 62 -4.01 -11.24 -0.16
C GLN A 62 -3.51 -10.40 -1.33
N HIS A 63 -4.43 -9.79 -2.08
CA HIS A 63 -4.08 -8.90 -3.17
C HIS A 63 -3.32 -7.65 -2.68
N ILE A 64 -3.73 -7.05 -1.56
CA ILE A 64 -3.00 -5.94 -0.94
C ILE A 64 -1.57 -6.37 -0.60
N TYR A 65 -1.41 -7.51 0.10
CA TYR A 65 -0.08 -8.01 0.46
C TYR A 65 0.82 -8.26 -0.76
N GLU A 66 0.30 -8.89 -1.81
CA GLU A 66 1.04 -9.11 -3.05
C GLU A 66 1.44 -7.79 -3.73
N HIS A 67 0.57 -6.79 -3.64
CA HIS A 67 0.86 -5.45 -4.14
C HIS A 67 1.99 -4.78 -3.36
N GLU A 68 2.00 -4.84 -2.01
CA GLU A 68 3.07 -4.29 -1.18
C GLU A 68 4.43 -4.95 -1.50
N VAL A 69 4.45 -6.29 -1.64
CA VAL A 69 5.67 -7.01 -2.07
C VAL A 69 6.15 -6.54 -3.45
N HIS A 70 5.22 -6.30 -4.38
CA HIS A 70 5.55 -5.77 -5.69
C HIS A 70 6.14 -4.36 -5.62
N VAL A 71 5.53 -3.47 -4.82
CA VAL A 71 6.00 -2.08 -4.61
C VAL A 71 7.40 -2.08 -3.99
N SER A 72 7.65 -2.93 -2.98
CA SER A 72 9.00 -3.10 -2.40
C SER A 72 10.04 -3.44 -3.47
N GLY A 73 9.72 -4.38 -4.36
CA GLY A 73 10.61 -4.74 -5.46
C GLY A 73 10.85 -3.61 -6.48
N LEU A 74 9.89 -2.71 -6.66
CA LEU A 74 10.08 -1.51 -7.50
C LEU A 74 10.97 -0.47 -6.81
N ILE A 75 10.79 -0.26 -5.51
CA ILE A 75 11.61 0.65 -4.71
C ILE A 75 13.07 0.14 -4.69
N ASP A 76 13.30 -1.15 -4.44
CA ASP A 76 14.62 -1.76 -4.45
C ASP A 76 15.37 -1.53 -5.78
N LYS A 77 14.66 -1.70 -6.91
CA LYS A 77 15.24 -1.42 -8.23
C LYS A 77 15.68 0.04 -8.38
N ILE A 78 14.90 0.99 -7.84
CA ILE A 78 15.28 2.41 -7.91
C ILE A 78 16.47 2.69 -6.97
N VAL A 79 16.54 2.03 -5.82
CA VAL A 79 17.71 2.09 -4.91
C VAL A 79 18.97 1.58 -5.61
N ASP A 80 18.87 0.46 -6.32
CA ASP A 80 20.00 -0.11 -7.07
C ASP A 80 20.49 0.85 -8.15
N ILE A 81 19.58 1.43 -8.93
CA ILE A 81 19.92 2.45 -9.95
C ILE A 81 20.60 3.66 -9.29
N ALA A 82 20.05 4.18 -8.21
CA ALA A 82 20.63 5.31 -7.49
C ALA A 82 22.04 4.98 -6.94
N SER A 83 22.25 3.70 -6.55
CA SER A 83 23.56 3.20 -6.11
C SER A 83 24.57 3.16 -7.25
N GLU A 84 24.20 2.64 -8.41
CA GLU A 84 25.04 2.58 -9.62
C GLU A 84 25.44 4.00 -10.08
N GLU A 85 24.50 4.94 -10.06
CA GLU A 85 24.72 6.35 -10.39
C GLU A 85 25.46 7.13 -9.29
N LYS A 86 25.74 6.51 -8.13
CA LYS A 86 26.35 7.12 -6.94
C LYS A 86 25.56 8.31 -6.39
N ASP A 87 24.26 8.35 -6.64
CA ASP A 87 23.35 9.39 -6.13
C ASP A 87 22.92 9.11 -4.68
N LYS A 88 23.78 9.52 -3.77
CA LYS A 88 23.58 9.34 -2.32
C LYS A 88 22.31 10.04 -1.80
N ALA A 89 21.93 11.17 -2.40
CA ALA A 89 20.74 11.90 -1.98
C ALA A 89 19.46 11.13 -2.33
N THR A 90 19.41 10.51 -3.52
CA THR A 90 18.29 9.65 -3.91
C THR A 90 18.25 8.36 -3.09
N GLN A 91 19.41 7.76 -2.80
CA GLN A 91 19.47 6.61 -1.90
C GLN A 91 18.91 6.95 -0.50
N ASP A 92 19.33 8.06 0.09
CA ASP A 92 18.86 8.50 1.41
C ASP A 92 17.34 8.76 1.42
N PHE A 93 16.83 9.42 0.39
CA PHE A 93 15.39 9.64 0.21
C PHE A 93 14.62 8.31 0.13
N LEU A 94 15.09 7.35 -0.64
CA LEU A 94 14.43 6.05 -0.85
C LEU A 94 14.51 5.14 0.39
N TRP A 95 15.54 5.27 1.23
CA TRP A 95 15.62 4.47 2.47
C TRP A 95 14.44 4.71 3.42
N GLY A 96 13.78 5.87 3.34
CA GLY A 96 12.52 6.12 4.02
C GLY A 96 11.44 5.13 3.58
N PHE A 97 11.24 5.02 2.27
CA PHE A 97 10.28 4.09 1.67
C PHE A 97 10.63 2.63 1.92
N VAL A 98 11.91 2.24 1.86
CA VAL A 98 12.35 0.88 2.17
C VAL A 98 11.94 0.48 3.59
N ARG A 99 12.11 1.37 4.57
CA ARG A 99 11.68 1.11 5.96
C ARG A 99 10.16 1.03 6.09
N GLU A 100 9.44 1.92 5.42
CA GLU A 100 7.97 1.90 5.42
C GLU A 100 7.44 0.60 4.80
N GLN A 101 8.01 0.12 3.68
CA GLN A 101 7.59 -1.13 3.04
C GLN A 101 7.76 -2.37 3.94
N VAL A 102 8.76 -2.42 4.80
CA VAL A 102 8.89 -3.51 5.78
C VAL A 102 7.67 -3.57 6.70
N GLU A 103 7.17 -2.41 7.14
CA GLU A 103 5.99 -2.31 8.01
C GLU A 103 4.69 -2.58 7.23
N GLU A 104 4.58 -2.10 5.98
CA GLU A 104 3.41 -2.30 5.13
C GLU A 104 3.23 -3.79 4.79
N GLU A 105 4.29 -4.47 4.36
CA GLU A 105 4.24 -5.91 4.12
C GLU A 105 3.89 -6.70 5.39
N ALA A 106 4.53 -6.38 6.51
CA ALA A 106 4.27 -7.06 7.79
C ALA A 106 2.81 -6.85 8.24
N THR A 107 2.28 -5.64 8.08
CA THR A 107 0.91 -5.29 8.44
C THR A 107 -0.10 -6.05 7.58
N ALA A 108 0.05 -6.00 6.25
CA ALA A 108 -0.83 -6.69 5.31
C ALA A 108 -0.78 -8.22 5.54
N LYS A 109 0.42 -8.79 5.70
CA LYS A 109 0.62 -10.21 5.99
C LYS A 109 -0.07 -10.64 7.28
N ASN A 110 0.08 -9.88 8.36
CA ASN A 110 -0.55 -10.17 9.65
C ASN A 110 -2.09 -10.20 9.53
N ILE A 111 -2.68 -9.28 8.76
CA ILE A 111 -4.12 -9.28 8.51
C ILE A 111 -4.54 -10.53 7.73
N VAL A 112 -3.81 -10.89 6.68
CA VAL A 112 -4.03 -12.12 5.91
C VAL A 112 -3.97 -13.37 6.80
N GLU A 113 -2.94 -13.48 7.64
CA GLU A 113 -2.78 -14.63 8.55
C GLU A 113 -3.93 -14.73 9.56
N LYS A 114 -4.37 -13.60 10.11
CA LYS A 114 -5.53 -13.58 11.02
C LYS A 114 -6.82 -13.96 10.32
N LEU A 115 -7.07 -13.46 9.11
CA LEU A 115 -8.25 -13.84 8.32
C LEU A 115 -8.24 -15.34 7.98
N LYS A 116 -7.09 -15.90 7.65
CA LYS A 116 -6.94 -17.36 7.42
C LYS A 116 -7.21 -18.19 8.69
N LEU A 117 -6.70 -17.71 9.83
CA LEU A 117 -6.81 -18.44 11.09
C LEU A 117 -8.24 -18.46 11.64
N TYR A 118 -8.91 -17.34 11.54
CA TYR A 118 -10.22 -17.17 12.19
C TYR A 118 -11.39 -17.45 11.26
N GLY A 119 -11.19 -17.52 9.94
CA GLY A 119 -12.24 -17.74 8.95
C GLY A 119 -13.23 -16.57 8.84
N GLU A 120 -14.21 -16.71 7.98
CA GLU A 120 -15.21 -15.66 7.66
C GLU A 120 -16.05 -15.23 8.88
N HIS A 121 -16.30 -16.13 9.84
CA HIS A 121 -17.09 -15.82 11.04
C HIS A 121 -16.43 -14.81 11.97
N HIS A 122 -15.15 -14.53 11.80
CA HIS A 122 -14.40 -13.57 12.63
C HIS A 122 -14.09 -12.26 11.88
N ALA A 123 -14.57 -12.09 10.65
CA ALA A 123 -14.45 -10.84 9.92
C ALA A 123 -14.96 -9.65 10.74
N VAL A 124 -16.07 -9.82 11.48
CA VAL A 124 -16.63 -8.78 12.37
C VAL A 124 -15.68 -8.38 13.50
N LEU A 125 -14.93 -9.33 14.09
CA LEU A 125 -13.94 -9.00 15.12
C LEU A 125 -12.74 -8.24 14.52
N MET A 126 -12.29 -8.66 13.35
CA MET A 126 -11.24 -7.97 12.59
C MET A 126 -11.70 -6.58 12.18
N ASP A 127 -12.95 -6.44 11.73
CA ASP A 127 -13.54 -5.16 11.36
C ASP A 127 -13.42 -4.14 12.49
N HIS A 128 -13.83 -4.54 13.72
CA HIS A 128 -13.69 -3.67 14.88
C HIS A 128 -12.25 -3.28 15.20
N GLN A 129 -11.27 -4.18 14.97
CA GLN A 129 -9.84 -3.87 15.18
C GLN A 129 -9.30 -2.92 14.12
N LEU A 130 -9.65 -3.13 12.86
CA LEU A 130 -9.19 -2.31 11.73
C LEU A 130 -9.76 -0.89 11.75
N GLY A 131 -10.95 -0.70 12.29
CA GLY A 131 -11.55 0.61 12.48
C GLY A 131 -10.82 1.52 13.48
N LYS A 132 -9.81 1.01 14.19
CA LYS A 132 -9.00 1.77 15.18
C LYS A 132 -7.71 2.36 14.63
N ARG A 133 -7.39 2.11 13.36
CA ARG A 133 -6.19 2.63 12.68
C ARG A 133 -6.13 4.15 12.59
#